data_90db44dbc6a1b23b61928861a5af6702
#
_entry.id   90db44dbc6a1b23b61928861a5af6702
#
_cell.length_a   1.000
_cell.length_b   1.000
_cell.length_c   1.000
_cell.angle_alpha   90.00
_cell.angle_beta   90.00
_cell.angle_gamma   90.00
#
_symmetry.space_group_name_H-M   'P 1'
#
loop_
_entity.id
_entity.type
_entity.pdbx_description
1 polymer ?
#
loop_
_entity_poly.entity_id
_entity_poly.type
_entity_poly.pdbx_seq_one_letter_code
_entity_poly.pdbx_strand_id
1 'polypeptide(L)'
;MSDYEFQKIESKWQKYWSDNNSIKSDINSVDNNFYNLCMYPYPSGDLHMGHIRNYTIGDVITRYKIMNGFNVLSPMGWDSFGLPAENAAIKTGIHPKTFTEERINNMKDQIIRLGSLYEWDREVAAHSKDYYKWTQFIFIKLFKNKLAYKKDAPVNWCDSCKTVLANEQVIEGNCDRCDAVVDQKNLNQWFLKISEYSDELLDGLNQIGEWPENVKAMQKNWIGKSEGAEFSLKTVSYTHLTLPTKRG
;
A
#
# COMPACT_ATOMS: atom_id res chain seq x y z
N MET A 1 -40.40 -5.93 27.27
CA MET A 1 -39.32 -6.47 26.43
C MET A 1 -38.06 -6.15 27.18
N SER A 2 -37.23 -7.14 27.53
CA SER A 2 -35.92 -6.88 28.14
C SER A 2 -35.08 -6.13 27.11
N ASP A 3 -34.51 -5.00 27.51
CA ASP A 3 -33.63 -4.24 26.62
C ASP A 3 -32.49 -5.18 26.14
N TYR A 4 -32.21 -5.14 24.85
CA TYR A 4 -31.12 -5.93 24.25
C TYR A 4 -29.78 -5.38 24.75
N GLU A 5 -29.18 -6.09 25.73
CA GLU A 5 -27.92 -5.70 26.38
C GLU A 5 -26.71 -5.99 25.49
N PHE A 6 -26.63 -5.30 24.35
CA PHE A 6 -25.60 -5.55 23.33
C PHE A 6 -24.16 -5.49 23.89
N GLN A 7 -23.86 -4.56 24.78
CA GLN A 7 -22.52 -4.40 25.34
C GLN A 7 -22.08 -5.64 26.14
N LYS A 8 -22.98 -6.26 26.89
CA LYS A 8 -22.68 -7.50 27.64
C LYS A 8 -22.47 -8.67 26.69
N ILE A 9 -23.30 -8.76 25.66
CA ILE A 9 -23.23 -9.84 24.67
C ILE A 9 -21.92 -9.73 23.87
N GLU A 10 -21.59 -8.57 23.39
CA GLU A 10 -20.37 -8.30 22.65
C GLU A 10 -19.13 -8.61 23.50
N SER A 11 -19.04 -8.06 24.71
CA SER A 11 -17.92 -8.30 25.62
C SER A 11 -17.74 -9.78 25.96
N LYS A 12 -18.87 -10.51 26.15
CA LYS A 12 -18.84 -11.97 26.40
C LYS A 12 -18.19 -12.71 25.23
N TRP A 13 -18.61 -12.42 24.00
CA TRP A 13 -18.11 -13.12 22.83
C TRP A 13 -16.70 -12.72 22.44
N GLN A 14 -16.33 -11.46 22.55
CA GLN A 14 -14.95 -10.98 22.35
C GLN A 14 -14.00 -11.70 23.32
N LYS A 15 -14.37 -11.78 24.59
CA LYS A 15 -13.60 -12.55 25.59
C LYS A 15 -13.52 -14.03 25.23
N TYR A 16 -14.63 -14.65 24.84
CA TYR A 16 -14.64 -16.06 24.44
C TYR A 16 -13.70 -16.34 23.27
N TRP A 17 -13.72 -15.50 22.23
CA TRP A 17 -12.85 -15.66 21.08
C TRP A 17 -11.37 -15.47 21.43
N SER A 18 -11.05 -14.53 22.29
CA SER A 18 -9.70 -14.30 22.79
C SER A 18 -9.18 -15.49 23.61
N ASP A 19 -9.98 -15.95 24.58
CA ASP A 19 -9.58 -17.03 25.49
C ASP A 19 -9.42 -18.39 24.77
N ASN A 20 -10.15 -18.62 23.69
CA ASN A 20 -10.17 -19.88 22.95
C ASN A 20 -9.34 -19.86 21.66
N ASN A 21 -8.62 -18.78 21.37
CA ASN A 21 -7.87 -18.65 20.11
C ASN A 21 -8.75 -19.07 18.91
N SER A 22 -9.96 -18.51 18.82
CA SER A 22 -10.99 -18.93 17.86
C SER A 22 -10.58 -18.80 16.39
N ILE A 23 -9.44 -18.17 16.10
CA ILE A 23 -8.79 -18.19 14.81
C ILE A 23 -7.30 -18.52 15.01
N LYS A 24 -6.92 -19.70 14.57
CA LYS A 24 -5.53 -20.15 14.55
C LYS A 24 -5.34 -21.05 13.34
N SER A 25 -4.56 -20.59 12.38
CA SER A 25 -4.22 -21.38 11.21
C SER A 25 -3.15 -22.42 11.53
N ASP A 26 -3.29 -23.62 10.98
CA ASP A 26 -2.24 -24.62 10.96
C ASP A 26 -1.34 -24.42 9.74
N ILE A 27 -0.09 -24.00 9.98
CA ILE A 27 0.88 -23.76 8.91
C ILE A 27 1.31 -25.04 8.17
N ASN A 28 1.11 -26.20 8.78
CA ASN A 28 1.45 -27.50 8.19
C ASN A 28 0.28 -28.13 7.43
N SER A 29 -0.90 -27.52 7.48
CA SER A 29 -2.05 -28.01 6.72
C SER A 29 -1.77 -27.94 5.23
N VAL A 30 -2.06 -29.03 4.52
CA VAL A 30 -1.91 -29.13 3.05
C VAL A 30 -3.24 -29.00 2.32
N ASP A 31 -4.35 -29.10 3.06
CA ASP A 31 -5.70 -29.13 2.49
C ASP A 31 -6.56 -27.97 2.99
N ASN A 32 -7.49 -27.55 2.13
CA ASN A 32 -8.51 -26.54 2.45
C ASN A 32 -7.93 -25.22 3.00
N ASN A 33 -6.75 -24.81 2.55
CA ASN A 33 -6.14 -23.57 2.98
C ASN A 33 -6.81 -22.36 2.31
N PHE A 34 -7.07 -21.33 3.11
CA PHE A 34 -7.60 -20.06 2.64
C PHE A 34 -6.85 -18.89 3.27
N TYR A 35 -6.32 -17.99 2.43
CA TYR A 35 -5.65 -16.78 2.88
C TYR A 35 -6.56 -15.57 2.67
N ASN A 36 -6.92 -14.90 3.76
CA ASN A 36 -7.73 -13.70 3.74
C ASN A 36 -6.92 -12.50 4.19
N LEU A 37 -6.51 -11.65 3.26
CA LEU A 37 -5.73 -10.46 3.52
C LEU A 37 -6.60 -9.21 3.40
N CYS A 38 -6.75 -8.49 4.51
CA CYS A 38 -7.28 -7.13 4.51
C CYS A 38 -6.13 -6.12 4.40
N MET A 39 -6.42 -4.97 3.80
CA MET A 39 -5.44 -3.88 3.71
C MET A 39 -5.03 -3.41 5.11
N TYR A 40 -3.74 -3.36 5.37
CA TYR A 40 -3.19 -2.88 6.64
C TYR A 40 -3.38 -1.37 6.79
N PRO A 41 -3.81 -0.88 7.96
CA PRO A 41 -4.00 0.54 8.18
C PRO A 41 -2.67 1.27 8.41
N TYR A 42 -2.65 2.56 8.07
CA TYR A 42 -1.62 3.48 8.55
C TYR A 42 -1.92 3.90 9.99
N PRO A 43 -1.01 3.71 10.96
CA PRO A 43 -1.24 4.10 12.35
C PRO A 43 -1.00 5.61 12.56
N SER A 44 -1.77 6.45 11.89
CA SER A 44 -1.68 7.90 11.97
C SER A 44 -2.85 8.57 12.71
N GLY A 45 -3.84 7.79 13.12
CA GLY A 45 -5.04 8.25 13.83
C GLY A 45 -5.87 7.10 14.36
N ASP A 46 -7.18 7.32 14.49
CA ASP A 46 -8.15 6.30 14.88
C ASP A 46 -8.74 5.60 13.66
N LEU A 47 -9.42 4.46 13.87
CA LEU A 47 -10.19 3.83 12.81
C LEU A 47 -11.35 4.74 12.37
N HIS A 48 -11.64 4.73 11.09
CA HIS A 48 -12.78 5.43 10.49
C HIS A 48 -13.68 4.44 9.73
N MET A 49 -14.84 4.91 9.26
CA MET A 49 -15.83 4.07 8.59
C MET A 49 -15.29 3.26 7.40
N GLY A 50 -14.29 3.78 6.69
CA GLY A 50 -13.61 3.05 5.61
C GLY A 50 -12.88 1.79 6.13
N HIS A 51 -12.21 1.90 7.25
CA HIS A 51 -11.60 0.74 7.92
C HIS A 51 -12.65 -0.27 8.39
N ILE A 52 -13.71 0.21 9.04
CA ILE A 52 -14.81 -0.65 9.52
C ILE A 52 -15.42 -1.44 8.36
N ARG A 53 -15.72 -0.78 7.24
CA ARG A 53 -16.23 -1.45 6.04
C ARG A 53 -15.29 -2.56 5.54
N ASN A 54 -14.00 -2.24 5.38
CA ASN A 54 -13.01 -3.18 4.89
C ASN A 54 -12.88 -4.39 5.82
N TYR A 55 -12.74 -4.15 7.11
CA TYR A 55 -12.50 -5.21 8.11
C TYR A 55 -13.74 -6.05 8.36
N THR A 56 -14.95 -5.47 8.32
CA THR A 56 -16.19 -6.23 8.43
C THR A 56 -16.38 -7.18 7.25
N ILE A 57 -16.09 -6.74 6.02
CA ILE A 57 -16.17 -7.63 4.84
C ILE A 57 -15.16 -8.78 4.98
N GLY A 58 -13.92 -8.48 5.37
CA GLY A 58 -12.91 -9.50 5.61
C GLY A 58 -13.28 -10.48 6.72
N ASP A 59 -13.84 -9.99 7.81
CA ASP A 59 -14.31 -10.82 8.93
C ASP A 59 -15.44 -11.78 8.52
N VAL A 60 -16.40 -11.31 7.75
CA VAL A 60 -17.47 -12.16 7.20
C VAL A 60 -16.90 -13.29 6.35
N ILE A 61 -15.96 -12.99 5.48
CA ILE A 61 -15.29 -14.00 4.65
C ILE A 61 -14.53 -15.01 5.53
N THR A 62 -13.76 -14.52 6.49
CA THR A 62 -13.00 -15.36 7.46
C THR A 62 -13.93 -16.33 8.17
N ARG A 63 -15.00 -15.82 8.78
CA ARG A 63 -15.98 -16.65 9.53
C ARG A 63 -16.68 -17.66 8.62
N TYR A 64 -17.10 -17.23 7.43
CA TYR A 64 -17.74 -18.12 6.46
C TYR A 64 -16.81 -19.28 6.08
N LYS A 65 -15.54 -19.00 5.81
CA LYS A 65 -14.57 -20.03 5.45
C LYS A 65 -14.26 -20.98 6.60
N ILE A 66 -14.09 -20.46 7.82
CA ILE A 66 -13.92 -21.30 9.04
C ILE A 66 -15.13 -22.23 9.23
N MET A 67 -16.35 -21.70 9.12
CA MET A 67 -17.58 -22.49 9.25
C MET A 67 -17.71 -23.58 8.20
N ASN A 68 -17.07 -23.44 7.04
CA ASN A 68 -17.01 -24.44 5.97
C ASN A 68 -15.78 -25.36 6.06
N GLY A 69 -15.07 -25.36 7.19
CA GLY A 69 -13.97 -26.29 7.45
C GLY A 69 -12.64 -25.92 6.77
N PHE A 70 -12.48 -24.66 6.35
CA PHE A 70 -11.18 -24.19 5.82
C PHE A 70 -10.22 -23.87 6.96
N ASN A 71 -8.94 -24.16 6.71
CA ASN A 71 -7.82 -23.64 7.49
C ASN A 71 -7.55 -22.21 7.04
N VAL A 72 -7.97 -21.23 7.82
CA VAL A 72 -7.95 -19.81 7.40
C VAL A 72 -6.80 -19.06 8.06
N LEU A 73 -5.90 -18.52 7.25
CA LEU A 73 -4.93 -17.52 7.68
C LEU A 73 -5.50 -16.12 7.41
N SER A 74 -5.84 -15.40 8.47
CA SER A 74 -6.31 -14.00 8.41
C SER A 74 -5.45 -13.14 9.33
N PRO A 75 -4.26 -12.70 8.87
CA PRO A 75 -3.36 -11.89 9.67
C PRO A 75 -3.79 -10.44 9.70
N MET A 76 -3.34 -9.70 10.72
CA MET A 76 -3.38 -8.25 10.77
C MET A 76 -1.96 -7.69 10.75
N GLY A 77 -1.82 -6.49 10.22
CA GLY A 77 -0.56 -5.78 10.20
C GLY A 77 -0.74 -4.27 10.18
N TRP A 78 0.40 -3.59 10.22
CA TRP A 78 0.46 -2.14 10.31
C TRP A 78 1.39 -1.61 9.23
N ASP A 79 0.85 -0.79 8.34
CA ASP A 79 1.65 -0.02 7.39
C ASP A 79 2.21 1.22 8.10
N SER A 80 3.19 0.94 8.94
CA SER A 80 3.68 1.84 9.99
C SER A 80 5.04 2.47 9.65
N PHE A 81 5.52 2.29 8.43
CA PHE A 81 6.80 2.82 7.96
C PHE A 81 6.58 3.87 6.88
N GLY A 82 6.95 5.13 7.15
CA GLY A 82 6.87 6.19 6.16
C GLY A 82 6.20 7.48 6.62
N LEU A 83 6.00 8.39 5.68
CA LEU A 83 5.60 9.78 5.89
C LEU A 83 4.29 10.01 6.67
N PRO A 84 3.22 9.23 6.50
CA PRO A 84 1.98 9.51 7.23
C PRO A 84 2.15 9.47 8.75
N ALA A 85 2.84 8.46 9.26
CA ALA A 85 3.12 8.33 10.69
C ALA A 85 4.14 9.37 11.17
N GLU A 86 5.19 9.65 10.38
CA GLU A 86 6.19 10.67 10.68
C GLU A 86 5.58 12.06 10.74
N ASN A 87 4.77 12.45 9.77
CA ASN A 87 4.10 13.75 9.75
C ASN A 87 3.13 13.94 10.92
N ALA A 88 2.41 12.88 11.30
CA ALA A 88 1.54 12.92 12.47
C ALA A 88 2.37 13.10 13.77
N ALA A 89 3.49 12.39 13.89
CA ALA A 89 4.41 12.54 15.03
C ALA A 89 5.02 13.95 15.11
N ILE A 90 5.44 14.52 13.98
CA ILE A 90 5.97 15.88 13.90
C ILE A 90 4.93 16.90 14.38
N LYS A 91 3.68 16.77 13.92
CA LYS A 91 2.57 17.69 14.32
C LYS A 91 2.28 17.64 15.82
N THR A 92 2.45 16.48 16.44
CA THR A 92 2.20 16.28 17.88
C THR A 92 3.42 16.56 18.76
N GLY A 93 4.61 16.67 18.18
CA GLY A 93 5.88 16.83 18.91
C GLY A 93 6.34 15.56 19.64
N ILE A 94 5.75 14.40 19.32
CA ILE A 94 6.09 13.11 19.93
C ILE A 94 7.10 12.37 19.03
N HIS A 95 8.02 11.64 19.63
CA HIS A 95 8.96 10.82 18.84
C HIS A 95 8.21 9.82 17.95
N PRO A 96 8.53 9.68 16.63
CA PRO A 96 7.78 8.86 15.69
C PRO A 96 7.54 7.42 16.16
N LYS A 97 8.54 6.78 16.76
CA LYS A 97 8.40 5.42 17.30
C LYS A 97 7.31 5.33 18.37
N THR A 98 7.39 6.20 19.37
CA THR A 98 6.42 6.22 20.48
C THR A 98 5.01 6.51 19.96
N PHE A 99 4.88 7.54 19.12
CA PHE A 99 3.60 7.87 18.50
C PHE A 99 3.01 6.69 17.74
N THR A 100 3.82 6.03 16.90
CA THR A 100 3.37 4.91 16.07
C THR A 100 2.93 3.71 16.92
N GLU A 101 3.71 3.35 17.95
CA GLU A 101 3.39 2.24 18.86
C GLU A 101 2.08 2.51 19.64
N GLU A 102 1.89 3.73 20.12
CA GLU A 102 0.63 4.13 20.79
C GLU A 102 -0.57 4.05 19.85
N ARG A 103 -0.43 4.51 18.60
CA ARG A 103 -1.53 4.43 17.61
C ARG A 103 -1.85 3.00 17.22
N ILE A 104 -0.85 2.15 17.05
CA ILE A 104 -1.03 0.72 16.79
C ILE A 104 -1.86 0.09 17.92
N ASN A 105 -1.47 0.31 19.16
CA ASN A 105 -2.19 -0.25 20.32
C ASN A 105 -3.64 0.24 20.34
N ASN A 106 -3.88 1.53 20.14
CA ASN A 106 -5.23 2.08 20.11
C ASN A 106 -6.08 1.48 18.97
N MET A 107 -5.54 1.42 17.75
CA MET A 107 -6.25 0.84 16.61
C MET A 107 -6.51 -0.66 16.81
N LYS A 108 -5.56 -1.39 17.41
CA LYS A 108 -5.72 -2.81 17.76
C LYS A 108 -6.89 -3.02 18.69
N ASP A 109 -6.97 -2.22 19.76
CA ASP A 109 -8.09 -2.26 20.70
C ASP A 109 -9.43 -1.96 20.01
N GLN A 110 -9.44 -1.00 19.08
CA GLN A 110 -10.64 -0.68 18.29
C GLN A 110 -11.06 -1.84 17.38
N ILE A 111 -10.11 -2.53 16.72
CA ILE A 111 -10.40 -3.71 15.89
C ILE A 111 -10.91 -4.89 16.73
N ILE A 112 -10.30 -5.12 17.89
CA ILE A 112 -10.75 -6.15 18.84
C ILE A 112 -12.17 -5.82 19.30
N ARG A 113 -12.44 -4.56 19.63
CA ARG A 113 -13.78 -4.11 20.03
C ARG A 113 -14.81 -4.21 18.91
N LEU A 114 -14.41 -4.04 17.64
CA LEU A 114 -15.26 -4.30 16.48
C LEU A 114 -15.68 -5.78 16.40
N GLY A 115 -14.93 -6.67 17.04
CA GLY A 115 -15.17 -8.10 17.07
C GLY A 115 -14.65 -8.85 15.84
N SER A 116 -13.84 -8.21 15.01
CA SER A 116 -13.24 -8.87 13.84
C SER A 116 -12.22 -9.92 14.24
N LEU A 117 -12.29 -11.09 13.59
CA LEU A 117 -11.39 -12.21 13.84
C LEU A 117 -10.10 -12.08 13.02
N TYR A 118 -9.02 -11.78 13.72
CA TYR A 118 -7.66 -11.81 13.18
C TYR A 118 -6.75 -12.69 14.00
N GLU A 119 -5.80 -13.35 13.34
CA GLU A 119 -4.76 -14.15 13.98
C GLU A 119 -3.64 -13.24 14.50
N TRP A 120 -3.83 -12.69 15.71
CA TRP A 120 -2.91 -11.73 16.33
C TRP A 120 -1.51 -12.29 16.59
N ASP A 121 -1.37 -13.62 16.72
CA ASP A 121 -0.06 -14.26 16.85
C ASP A 121 0.80 -14.10 15.58
N ARG A 122 0.18 -13.71 14.47
CA ARG A 122 0.84 -13.42 13.18
C ARG A 122 0.79 -11.95 12.82
N GLU A 123 0.63 -11.09 13.79
CA GLU A 123 0.69 -9.64 13.63
C GLU A 123 2.05 -9.20 13.09
N VAL A 124 2.05 -8.28 12.11
CA VAL A 124 3.27 -7.72 11.53
C VAL A 124 3.21 -6.20 11.55
N ALA A 125 4.37 -5.55 11.64
CA ALA A 125 4.49 -4.10 11.56
C ALA A 125 5.66 -3.71 10.66
N ALA A 126 5.39 -2.90 9.64
CA ALA A 126 6.38 -2.55 8.63
C ALA A 126 7.64 -1.88 9.21
N HIS A 127 7.52 -1.18 10.35
CA HIS A 127 8.63 -0.52 11.03
C HIS A 127 9.45 -1.44 11.95
N SER A 128 9.00 -2.68 12.16
CA SER A 128 9.73 -3.62 13.02
C SER A 128 10.98 -4.16 12.31
N LYS A 129 12.04 -4.44 13.08
CA LYS A 129 13.29 -4.99 12.54
C LYS A 129 13.10 -6.32 11.83
N ASP A 130 12.19 -7.15 12.35
CA ASP A 130 11.87 -8.46 11.78
C ASP A 130 11.16 -8.37 10.44
N TYR A 131 10.49 -7.25 10.18
CA TYR A 131 9.81 -7.00 8.93
C TYR A 131 10.71 -6.24 7.93
N TYR A 132 11.25 -5.07 8.27
CA TYR A 132 11.98 -4.25 7.29
C TYR A 132 13.30 -4.86 6.81
N LYS A 133 13.86 -5.84 7.52
CA LYS A 133 15.00 -6.63 7.01
C LYS A 133 14.72 -7.24 5.64
N TRP A 134 13.46 -7.61 5.37
CA TRP A 134 13.05 -8.16 4.09
C TRP A 134 12.96 -7.09 3.00
N THR A 135 12.51 -5.89 3.34
CA THR A 135 12.56 -4.74 2.45
C THR A 135 14.00 -4.42 2.05
N GLN A 136 14.93 -4.43 3.03
CA GLN A 136 16.35 -4.26 2.77
C GLN A 136 16.93 -5.39 1.90
N PHE A 137 16.53 -6.62 2.15
CA PHE A 137 16.95 -7.78 1.35
C PHE A 137 16.48 -7.63 -0.12
N ILE A 138 15.24 -7.26 -0.35
CA ILE A 138 14.70 -7.03 -1.70
C ILE A 138 15.47 -5.89 -2.38
N PHE A 139 15.68 -4.78 -1.69
CA PHE A 139 16.46 -3.66 -2.24
C PHE A 139 17.87 -4.08 -2.66
N ILE A 140 18.57 -4.87 -1.83
CA ILE A 140 19.91 -5.39 -2.15
C ILE A 140 19.86 -6.29 -3.41
N LYS A 141 18.81 -7.10 -3.55
CA LYS A 141 18.61 -7.91 -4.76
C LYS A 141 18.42 -7.04 -6.00
N LEU A 142 17.57 -6.02 -5.92
CA LEU A 142 17.36 -5.07 -7.02
C LEU A 142 18.66 -4.35 -7.38
N PHE A 143 19.41 -3.89 -6.39
CA PHE A 143 20.70 -3.23 -6.61
C PHE A 143 21.74 -4.15 -7.28
N LYS A 144 21.88 -5.39 -6.80
CA LYS A 144 22.80 -6.38 -7.39
C LYS A 144 22.43 -6.74 -8.83
N ASN A 145 21.15 -6.70 -9.17
CA ASN A 145 20.64 -6.92 -10.54
C ASN A 145 20.61 -5.64 -11.38
N LYS A 146 21.20 -4.53 -10.92
CA LYS A 146 21.25 -3.23 -11.60
C LYS A 146 19.86 -2.61 -11.89
N LEU A 147 18.85 -3.06 -11.16
CA LEU A 147 17.49 -2.53 -11.22
C LEU A 147 17.30 -1.33 -10.29
N ALA A 148 18.14 -1.15 -9.28
CA ALA A 148 18.21 0.03 -8.43
C ALA A 148 19.52 0.76 -8.69
N TYR A 149 19.46 2.08 -8.85
CA TYR A 149 20.63 2.93 -9.13
C TYR A 149 20.42 4.33 -8.55
N LYS A 150 21.52 5.06 -8.36
CA LYS A 150 21.50 6.46 -7.94
C LYS A 150 21.82 7.38 -9.09
N LYS A 151 21.14 8.50 -9.19
CA LYS A 151 21.49 9.61 -10.08
C LYS A 151 20.98 10.94 -9.55
N ASP A 152 21.60 12.02 -10.00
CA ASP A 152 21.06 13.37 -9.85
C ASP A 152 19.94 13.56 -10.86
N ALA A 153 18.77 13.94 -10.37
CA ALA A 153 17.61 14.16 -11.21
C ALA A 153 16.69 15.24 -10.61
N PRO A 154 15.97 15.97 -11.44
CA PRO A 154 14.92 16.86 -10.97
C PRO A 154 13.80 16.00 -10.35
N VAL A 155 13.39 16.41 -9.18
CA VAL A 155 12.28 15.79 -8.43
C VAL A 155 11.31 16.87 -8.00
N ASN A 156 10.03 16.52 -7.90
CA ASN A 156 9.03 17.40 -7.32
C ASN A 156 9.29 17.52 -5.81
N TRP A 157 9.46 18.74 -5.34
CA TRP A 157 9.77 19.01 -3.94
C TRP A 157 8.70 19.90 -3.31
N CYS A 158 8.17 19.49 -2.17
CA CYS A 158 7.30 20.30 -1.35
C CYS A 158 8.08 20.89 -0.17
N ASP A 159 8.24 22.22 -0.16
CA ASP A 159 8.94 22.92 0.93
C ASP A 159 8.17 22.90 2.25
N SER A 160 6.85 22.82 2.22
CA SER A 160 6.01 22.70 3.41
C SER A 160 6.12 21.31 4.05
N CYS A 161 6.01 20.25 3.26
CA CYS A 161 6.12 18.87 3.74
C CYS A 161 7.57 18.39 3.88
N LYS A 162 8.56 19.15 3.37
CA LYS A 162 10.00 18.80 3.35
C LYS A 162 10.28 17.41 2.73
N THR A 163 9.59 17.10 1.64
CA THR A 163 9.68 15.79 1.01
C THR A 163 9.60 15.85 -0.51
N VAL A 164 10.10 14.79 -1.15
CA VAL A 164 9.92 14.53 -2.58
C VAL A 164 8.51 13.98 -2.81
N LEU A 165 7.89 14.42 -3.89
CA LEU A 165 6.56 13.99 -4.32
C LEU A 165 6.65 13.18 -5.61
N ALA A 166 5.86 12.13 -5.70
CA ALA A 166 5.57 11.47 -6.97
C ALA A 166 4.73 12.38 -7.87
N ASN A 167 4.72 12.11 -9.18
CA ASN A 167 3.97 12.96 -10.12
C ASN A 167 2.46 12.98 -9.80
N GLU A 168 1.91 11.86 -9.33
CA GLU A 168 0.51 11.72 -8.94
C GLU A 168 0.14 12.55 -7.70
N GLN A 169 1.14 12.99 -6.93
CA GLN A 169 0.99 13.81 -5.73
C GLN A 169 1.10 15.32 -6.03
N VAL A 170 1.22 15.68 -7.28
CA VAL A 170 1.22 17.08 -7.74
C VAL A 170 -0.06 17.34 -8.52
N ILE A 171 -0.97 18.09 -7.91
CA ILE A 171 -2.27 18.45 -8.50
C ILE A 171 -2.24 19.93 -8.86
N GLU A 172 -2.36 20.25 -10.14
CA GLU A 172 -2.33 21.63 -10.65
C GLU A 172 -1.13 22.45 -10.18
N GLY A 173 0.04 21.78 -9.99
CA GLY A 173 1.27 22.42 -9.53
C GLY A 173 1.40 22.49 -8.00
N ASN A 174 0.43 22.00 -7.26
CA ASN A 174 0.39 22.02 -5.78
C ASN A 174 0.53 20.62 -5.18
N CYS A 175 0.99 20.57 -3.95
CA CYS A 175 1.11 19.33 -3.17
C CYS A 175 -0.29 18.81 -2.77
N ASP A 176 -0.59 17.56 -3.07
CA ASP A 176 -1.85 16.87 -2.73
C ASP A 176 -2.18 16.85 -1.22
N ARG A 177 -1.17 17.11 -0.36
CA ARG A 177 -1.31 17.00 1.10
C ARG A 177 -1.47 18.33 1.82
N CYS A 178 -0.79 19.38 1.35
CA CYS A 178 -0.73 20.66 2.06
C CYS A 178 -1.04 21.86 1.18
N ASP A 179 -1.36 21.63 -0.08
CA ASP A 179 -1.70 22.64 -1.10
C ASP A 179 -0.60 23.70 -1.37
N ALA A 180 0.62 23.48 -0.84
CA ALA A 180 1.74 24.35 -1.13
C ALA A 180 2.25 24.14 -2.57
N VAL A 181 2.72 25.21 -3.19
CA VAL A 181 3.34 25.16 -4.52
C VAL A 181 4.52 24.19 -4.51
N VAL A 182 4.61 23.36 -5.55
CA VAL A 182 5.67 22.36 -5.71
C VAL A 182 6.77 22.91 -6.60
N ASP A 183 8.00 22.82 -6.10
CA ASP A 183 9.19 23.22 -6.84
C ASP A 183 9.93 22.01 -7.42
N GLN A 184 10.76 22.26 -8.45
CA GLN A 184 11.69 21.27 -8.98
C GLN A 184 13.05 21.43 -8.30
N LYS A 185 13.55 20.36 -7.67
CA LYS A 185 14.91 20.35 -7.10
C LYS A 185 15.73 19.21 -7.67
N ASN A 186 16.98 19.47 -8.02
CA ASN A 186 17.92 18.40 -8.37
C ASN A 186 18.46 17.75 -7.11
N LEU A 187 18.14 16.50 -6.93
CA LEU A 187 18.59 15.71 -5.78
C LEU A 187 19.21 14.39 -6.25
N ASN A 188 20.22 13.94 -5.50
CA ASN A 188 20.79 12.60 -5.71
C ASN A 188 19.85 11.57 -5.07
N GLN A 189 19.10 10.87 -5.91
CA GLN A 189 18.03 9.96 -5.50
C GLN A 189 18.23 8.54 -5.99
N TRP A 190 17.64 7.59 -5.28
CA TRP A 190 17.49 6.23 -5.75
C TRP A 190 16.36 6.13 -6.77
N PHE A 191 16.64 5.40 -7.84
CA PHE A 191 15.68 5.07 -8.89
C PHE A 191 15.59 3.56 -9.06
N LEU A 192 14.40 3.09 -9.40
CA LEU A 192 14.14 1.72 -9.83
C LEU A 192 13.82 1.72 -11.32
N LYS A 193 14.42 0.80 -12.07
CA LYS A 193 14.20 0.67 -13.52
C LYS A 193 12.91 -0.08 -13.85
N ILE A 194 11.79 0.45 -13.39
CA ILE A 194 10.48 -0.18 -13.59
C ILE A 194 10.07 -0.27 -15.05
N SER A 195 10.53 0.67 -15.89
CA SER A 195 10.21 0.70 -17.33
C SER A 195 10.82 -0.47 -18.12
N GLU A 196 11.83 -1.15 -17.60
CA GLU A 196 12.39 -2.35 -18.23
C GLU A 196 11.37 -3.52 -18.29
N TYR A 197 10.34 -3.49 -17.44
CA TYR A 197 9.28 -4.50 -17.36
C TYR A 197 7.98 -4.10 -18.06
N SER A 198 7.94 -2.93 -18.71
CA SER A 198 6.70 -2.38 -19.26
C SER A 198 6.05 -3.30 -20.30
N ASP A 199 6.82 -3.84 -21.24
CA ASP A 199 6.30 -4.76 -22.25
C ASP A 199 5.84 -6.09 -21.64
N GLU A 200 6.64 -6.67 -20.73
CA GLU A 200 6.29 -7.92 -20.04
C GLU A 200 5.01 -7.74 -19.18
N LEU A 201 4.88 -6.62 -18.49
CA LEU A 201 3.68 -6.31 -17.71
C LEU A 201 2.45 -6.15 -18.61
N LEU A 202 2.59 -5.48 -19.76
CA LEU A 202 1.50 -5.31 -20.71
C LEU A 202 1.03 -6.64 -21.30
N ASP A 203 1.98 -7.47 -21.72
CA ASP A 203 1.69 -8.80 -22.27
C ASP A 203 1.09 -9.74 -21.19
N GLY A 204 1.58 -9.64 -19.96
CA GLY A 204 1.10 -10.39 -18.81
C GLY A 204 -0.38 -10.15 -18.47
N LEU A 205 -0.95 -8.99 -18.82
CA LEU A 205 -2.38 -8.71 -18.62
C LEU A 205 -3.28 -9.72 -19.36
N ASN A 206 -2.80 -10.31 -20.45
CA ASN A 206 -3.53 -11.32 -21.20
C ASN A 206 -3.55 -12.69 -20.51
N GLN A 207 -2.67 -12.91 -19.53
CA GLN A 207 -2.52 -14.19 -18.81
C GLN A 207 -3.32 -14.23 -17.51
N ILE A 208 -3.84 -13.11 -17.04
CA ILE A 208 -4.62 -12.97 -15.79
C ILE A 208 -6.12 -12.92 -16.09
N GLY A 209 -6.67 -14.04 -16.57
CA GLY A 209 -8.08 -14.12 -17.00
C GLY A 209 -9.10 -13.80 -15.91
N GLU A 210 -8.77 -14.11 -14.64
CA GLU A 210 -9.64 -13.88 -13.49
C GLU A 210 -9.72 -12.40 -13.02
N TRP A 211 -8.88 -11.51 -13.56
CA TRP A 211 -8.92 -10.11 -13.20
C TRP A 211 -10.08 -9.37 -13.89
N PRO A 212 -10.76 -8.44 -13.19
CA PRO A 212 -11.80 -7.61 -13.79
C PRO A 212 -11.28 -6.81 -14.99
N GLU A 213 -12.04 -6.75 -16.07
CA GLU A 213 -11.63 -6.08 -17.32
C GLU A 213 -11.35 -4.59 -17.13
N ASN A 214 -12.10 -3.90 -16.27
CA ASN A 214 -11.84 -2.50 -15.95
C ASN A 214 -10.47 -2.30 -15.29
N VAL A 215 -10.02 -3.23 -14.44
CA VAL A 215 -8.69 -3.17 -13.82
C VAL A 215 -7.60 -3.40 -14.86
N LYS A 216 -7.76 -4.39 -15.74
CA LYS A 216 -6.82 -4.62 -16.85
C LYS A 216 -6.73 -3.40 -17.78
N ALA A 217 -7.86 -2.78 -18.09
CA ALA A 217 -7.89 -1.55 -18.91
C ALA A 217 -7.15 -0.38 -18.22
N MET A 218 -7.32 -0.20 -16.91
CA MET A 218 -6.59 0.82 -16.16
C MET A 218 -5.08 0.58 -16.20
N GLN A 219 -4.62 -0.66 -15.99
CA GLN A 219 -3.20 -1.02 -16.05
C GLN A 219 -2.61 -0.78 -17.46
N LYS A 220 -3.32 -1.21 -18.50
CA LYS A 220 -2.92 -0.97 -19.90
C LYS A 220 -2.78 0.51 -20.22
N ASN A 221 -3.75 1.32 -19.79
CA ASN A 221 -3.74 2.76 -20.03
C ASN A 221 -2.62 3.45 -19.24
N TRP A 222 -2.32 2.99 -18.04
CA TRP A 222 -1.21 3.51 -17.23
C TRP A 222 0.15 3.21 -17.86
N ILE A 223 0.38 2.00 -18.35
CA ILE A 223 1.61 1.63 -19.06
C ILE A 223 1.75 2.46 -20.34
N GLY A 224 0.67 2.67 -21.07
CA GLY A 224 0.57 3.64 -22.16
C GLY A 224 1.55 3.40 -23.30
N LYS A 225 1.69 2.15 -23.77
CA LYS A 225 2.58 1.84 -24.92
C LYS A 225 2.20 2.67 -26.13
N SER A 226 3.16 3.41 -26.67
CA SER A 226 3.03 4.16 -27.92
C SER A 226 4.16 3.79 -28.86
N GLU A 227 3.83 3.64 -30.14
CA GLU A 227 4.80 3.37 -31.20
C GLU A 227 4.88 4.59 -32.11
N GLY A 228 6.09 4.98 -32.49
CA GLY A 228 6.35 6.11 -33.39
C GLY A 228 7.53 5.81 -34.31
N ALA A 229 7.65 6.59 -35.37
CA ALA A 229 8.79 6.53 -36.25
C ALA A 229 9.55 7.88 -36.22
N GLU A 230 10.86 7.79 -36.13
CA GLU A 230 11.75 8.94 -36.29
C GLU A 230 12.48 8.81 -37.60
N PHE A 231 12.46 9.86 -38.39
CA PHE A 231 13.21 9.92 -39.65
C PHE A 231 13.81 11.31 -39.86
N SER A 232 15.00 11.34 -40.43
CA SER A 232 15.71 12.59 -40.77
C SER A 232 15.57 12.90 -42.23
N LEU A 233 15.09 14.10 -42.52
CA LEU A 233 15.05 14.64 -43.88
C LEU A 233 16.20 15.64 -44.08
N LYS A 234 17.02 15.42 -45.11
CA LYS A 234 17.98 16.44 -45.54
C LYS A 234 17.25 17.45 -46.43
N THR A 235 17.16 18.69 -45.99
CA THR A 235 16.64 19.79 -46.80
C THR A 235 17.79 20.51 -47.51
N VAL A 236 17.58 20.90 -48.75
CA VAL A 236 18.56 21.64 -49.56
C VAL A 236 18.45 23.16 -49.41
N SER A 237 17.59 23.66 -48.52
CA SER A 237 17.44 25.08 -48.21
C SER A 237 17.23 25.32 -46.73
N TYR A 238 17.58 26.49 -46.22
CA TYR A 238 17.59 26.92 -44.81
C TYR A 238 16.23 26.97 -44.12
N THR A 239 15.32 26.08 -44.41
CA THR A 239 14.03 25.95 -43.69
C THR A 239 14.08 24.81 -42.69
N HIS A 240 14.00 25.17 -41.40
CA HIS A 240 13.79 24.18 -40.34
C HIS A 240 12.32 23.75 -40.34
N LEU A 241 12.08 22.47 -40.66
CA LEU A 241 10.79 21.85 -40.43
C LEU A 241 10.78 21.26 -39.00
N THR A 242 10.03 21.86 -38.10
CA THR A 242 9.72 21.25 -36.81
C THR A 242 8.46 20.43 -36.98
N LEU A 243 8.58 19.12 -36.87
CA LEU A 243 7.41 18.23 -36.72
C LEU A 243 6.83 18.42 -35.32
N PRO A 244 5.50 18.38 -35.15
CA PRO A 244 4.90 18.50 -33.84
C PRO A 244 5.39 17.36 -32.96
N THR A 245 6.07 17.75 -31.91
CA THR A 245 6.53 16.82 -30.88
C THR A 245 5.33 16.25 -30.16
N LYS A 246 5.38 14.94 -30.01
CA LYS A 246 4.75 14.09 -29.02
C LYS A 246 3.75 14.78 -28.08
N ARG A 247 2.49 14.50 -28.23
CA ARG A 247 1.55 14.58 -27.10
C ARG A 247 1.81 13.36 -26.24
N GLY A 248 2.40 13.60 -25.06
CA GLY A 248 2.50 12.63 -24.00
C GLY A 248 1.18 12.46 -23.28
#